data_441cdc1a350c2bd7d2b9e97adfc37e34
#
_entry.id   441cdc1a350c2bd7d2b9e97adfc37e34
#
_cell.length_a   1.000
_cell.length_b   1.000
_cell.length_c   1.000
_cell.angle_alpha   90.00
_cell.angle_beta   90.00
_cell.angle_gamma   90.00
#
_symmetry.space_group_name_H-M   'P 1'
#
loop_
_entity.id
_entity.type
_entity.pdbx_description
1 polymer ?
#
loop_
_entity_poly.entity_id
_entity_poly.type
_entity_poly.pdbx_seq_one_letter_code
_entity_poly.pdbx_strand_id
1 'polypeptide(L)'
;MKSLQESMNSTARTDKFKCAAAAAAVTLLFVCFISVKWDFYWDLNDDFMIDRLLTGAYTGEPAARDIQNMFPFSFILSRLQILFPFTDWYALILCLCQFGALFLVLYRLLCRKMRTGAVLAVFLAAGMMLQHLVFIQYSVTVGILGAAAAFWFLTMESSGDLRGYLRGALPGIALMLQGYLIRSEMMLFMTPLCALAILFRTPDLVRSGQSSGGDEEERKARPGTVRKTALLLACAGLVLGASFTAVYAADKIAYGGEWASFRSFFDARTKLYDFADIRDIPYDENRAFYESIGVTRGEVTLLENYNFGLDEKLDESKLQAIAGYAYEKAHAGQNQKAGIRSALWNYRKSLGPSGDMPYSMIAFTLYGLVVITALLCIAGASAADAKDRRRVRREAAVTLVRAGLVFLVRSALLLYLQYNNRPVARLTHSLYLAEAVLLAALLLSQNGAFFTNRQGAPKALRHSAAVIVMLALFLAALSQYRNVAAEYAKRESVNADWNSLMNYTAEHQDSLFLIDVYSSVDFSEKMFGEKRKEGNWDLLGGWVYGSPLQREKLAKAGYTSFQKALLSDGPVYLVCRRDADTSWLTSYFEDEGMQVMVNAADTIGNYWTVYKADRW
;
A
#
# COMPACT_ATOMS: atom_id res chain seq x y z
N MET A 1 31.28 11.75 40.42
CA MET A 1 29.93 11.64 39.84
C MET A 1 29.89 12.03 38.37
N LYS A 2 30.42 13.18 37.92
CA LYS A 2 30.45 13.58 36.48
C LYS A 2 31.15 12.53 35.59
N SER A 3 32.31 12.01 35.97
CA SER A 3 33.08 11.03 35.18
C SER A 3 32.37 9.65 35.06
N LEU A 4 31.63 9.21 36.08
CA LEU A 4 30.79 8.02 36.03
C LEU A 4 29.56 8.21 35.10
N GLN A 5 28.97 9.38 35.12
CA GLN A 5 27.84 9.74 34.27
C GLN A 5 28.26 9.88 32.80
N GLU A 6 29.45 10.43 32.55
CA GLU A 6 30.07 10.49 31.21
C GLU A 6 30.42 9.10 30.67
N SER A 7 30.98 8.22 31.51
CA SER A 7 31.28 6.84 31.18
C SER A 7 30.02 6.02 30.90
N MET A 8 28.95 6.16 31.70
CA MET A 8 27.65 5.50 31.47
C MET A 8 26.98 6.02 30.19
N ASN A 9 27.05 7.32 29.91
CA ASN A 9 26.52 7.89 28.66
C ASN A 9 27.31 7.44 27.43
N SER A 10 28.62 7.30 27.53
CA SER A 10 29.51 6.76 26.49
C SER A 10 29.18 5.31 26.18
N THR A 11 29.03 4.46 27.21
CA THR A 11 28.69 3.04 27.04
C THR A 11 27.30 2.87 26.41
N ALA A 12 26.30 3.63 26.86
CA ALA A 12 24.94 3.60 26.29
C ALA A 12 24.92 4.06 24.82
N ARG A 13 25.75 5.03 24.46
CA ARG A 13 25.89 5.53 23.06
C ARG A 13 26.55 4.47 22.18
N THR A 14 27.58 3.78 22.68
CA THR A 14 28.28 2.70 21.98
C THR A 14 27.35 1.51 21.73
N ASP A 15 26.50 1.14 22.70
CA ASP A 15 25.53 0.06 22.55
C ASP A 15 24.46 0.39 21.50
N LYS A 16 23.95 1.62 21.47
CA LYS A 16 22.99 2.07 20.44
C LYS A 16 23.61 2.05 19.03
N PHE A 17 24.87 2.44 18.89
CA PHE A 17 25.58 2.37 17.62
C PHE A 17 25.75 0.92 17.13
N LYS A 18 26.13 -0.01 18.02
CA LYS A 18 26.22 -1.44 17.68
C LYS A 18 24.87 -2.02 17.25
N CYS A 19 23.77 -1.62 17.90
CA CYS A 19 22.42 -2.03 17.51
C CYS A 19 22.03 -1.48 16.13
N ALA A 20 22.37 -0.23 15.84
CA ALA A 20 22.12 0.37 14.53
C ALA A 20 22.94 -0.31 13.43
N ALA A 21 24.23 -0.57 13.67
CA ALA A 21 25.10 -1.28 12.73
C ALA A 21 24.59 -2.70 12.45
N ALA A 22 24.17 -3.44 13.48
CA ALA A 22 23.62 -4.79 13.31
C ALA A 22 22.29 -4.77 12.55
N ALA A 23 21.37 -3.84 12.86
CA ALA A 23 20.12 -3.68 12.13
C ALA A 23 20.37 -3.32 10.66
N ALA A 24 21.29 -2.39 10.40
CA ALA A 24 21.67 -1.99 9.04
C ALA A 24 22.28 -3.17 8.26
N ALA A 25 23.17 -3.94 8.88
CA ALA A 25 23.78 -5.12 8.24
C ALA A 25 22.71 -6.14 7.81
N VAL A 26 21.75 -6.47 8.68
CA VAL A 26 20.66 -7.40 8.35
C VAL A 26 19.78 -6.84 7.24
N THR A 27 19.43 -5.55 7.30
CA THR A 27 18.60 -4.91 6.25
C THR A 27 19.33 -4.90 4.91
N LEU A 28 20.62 -4.54 4.88
CA LEU A 28 21.44 -4.56 3.68
C LEU A 28 21.60 -5.97 3.11
N LEU A 29 21.68 -7.02 3.95
CA LEU A 29 21.68 -8.40 3.45
C LEU A 29 20.39 -8.75 2.71
N PHE A 30 19.21 -8.26 3.17
CA PHE A 30 17.96 -8.40 2.43
C PHE A 30 18.02 -7.67 1.08
N VAL A 31 18.46 -6.41 1.07
CA VAL A 31 18.62 -5.62 -0.17
C VAL A 31 19.54 -6.34 -1.14
N CYS A 32 20.74 -6.75 -0.71
CA CYS A 32 21.70 -7.48 -1.55
C CYS A 32 21.14 -8.80 -2.06
N PHE A 33 20.45 -9.57 -1.19
CA PHE A 33 19.85 -10.84 -1.60
C PHE A 33 18.81 -10.65 -2.70
N ILE A 34 17.90 -9.67 -2.56
CA ILE A 34 16.86 -9.37 -3.54
C ILE A 34 17.49 -8.86 -4.83
N SER A 35 18.40 -7.87 -4.75
CA SER A 35 19.06 -7.27 -5.90
C SER A 35 19.84 -8.29 -6.74
N VAL A 36 20.53 -9.24 -6.10
CA VAL A 36 21.29 -10.28 -6.81
C VAL A 36 20.39 -11.38 -7.38
N LYS A 37 19.30 -11.71 -6.69
CA LYS A 37 18.48 -12.87 -7.05
C LYS A 37 17.39 -12.54 -8.05
N TRP A 38 16.70 -11.39 -7.92
CA TRP A 38 15.52 -11.02 -8.70
C TRP A 38 15.56 -9.58 -9.21
N ASP A 39 16.31 -8.66 -8.57
CA ASP A 39 16.21 -7.23 -8.75
C ASP A 39 14.89 -6.64 -8.17
N PHE A 40 14.63 -5.34 -8.41
CA PHE A 40 13.44 -4.63 -7.94
C PHE A 40 12.54 -4.29 -9.12
N TYR A 41 11.24 -4.54 -8.97
CA TYR A 41 10.23 -4.28 -10.00
C TYR A 41 9.10 -3.43 -9.44
N TRP A 42 8.50 -2.63 -10.28
CA TRP A 42 7.17 -2.10 -9.99
C TRP A 42 6.15 -3.24 -9.94
N ASP A 43 5.27 -3.25 -8.92
CA ASP A 43 4.26 -4.32 -8.83
C ASP A 43 3.14 -4.10 -9.85
N LEU A 44 2.72 -2.85 -10.03
CA LEU A 44 1.64 -2.46 -10.93
C LEU A 44 2.09 -1.36 -11.89
N ASN A 45 1.35 -1.24 -13.00
CA ASN A 45 1.48 -0.18 -13.99
C ASN A 45 1.22 1.24 -13.43
N ASP A 46 0.49 1.37 -12.32
CA ASP A 46 0.31 2.66 -11.64
C ASP A 46 1.65 3.25 -11.18
N ASP A 47 2.47 2.48 -10.47
CA ASP A 47 3.78 2.92 -9.97
C ASP A 47 4.74 3.26 -11.12
N PHE A 48 4.70 2.46 -12.19
CA PHE A 48 5.43 2.73 -13.41
C PHE A 48 5.05 4.08 -14.05
N MET A 49 3.75 4.39 -14.15
CA MET A 49 3.30 5.66 -14.71
C MET A 49 3.62 6.85 -13.79
N ILE A 50 3.49 6.69 -12.47
CA ILE A 50 3.92 7.71 -11.49
C ILE A 50 5.40 8.02 -11.67
N ASP A 51 6.23 6.99 -11.79
CA ASP A 51 7.66 7.14 -12.04
C ASP A 51 7.95 7.96 -13.31
N ARG A 52 7.26 7.66 -14.42
CA ARG A 52 7.44 8.38 -15.68
C ARG A 52 7.02 9.84 -15.59
N LEU A 53 5.99 10.16 -14.83
CA LEU A 53 5.59 11.54 -14.57
C LEU A 53 6.65 12.27 -13.74
N LEU A 54 7.10 11.68 -12.65
CA LEU A 54 8.04 12.30 -11.72
C LEU A 54 9.46 12.44 -12.27
N THR A 55 9.88 11.51 -13.15
CA THR A 55 11.19 11.55 -13.79
C THR A 55 11.23 12.39 -15.06
N GLY A 56 10.07 12.75 -15.60
CA GLY A 56 9.94 13.51 -16.84
C GLY A 56 9.99 12.65 -18.10
N ALA A 57 10.00 11.32 -17.98
CA ALA A 57 9.98 10.44 -19.16
C ALA A 57 8.67 10.59 -19.95
N TYR A 58 7.56 10.94 -19.30
CA TYR A 58 6.24 11.09 -19.94
C TYR A 58 6.09 12.39 -20.74
N THR A 59 6.45 13.55 -20.17
CA THR A 59 6.23 14.87 -20.80
C THR A 59 7.50 15.54 -21.32
N GLY A 60 8.68 14.97 -21.03
CA GLY A 60 10.00 15.57 -21.27
C GLY A 60 10.55 16.31 -20.06
N GLU A 61 9.72 16.66 -19.06
CA GLU A 61 10.11 17.35 -17.83
C GLU A 61 9.47 16.71 -16.60
N PRO A 62 10.20 16.65 -15.44
CA PRO A 62 9.66 16.10 -14.20
C PRO A 62 8.41 16.84 -13.72
N ALA A 63 7.27 16.13 -13.65
CA ALA A 63 6.00 16.68 -13.23
C ALA A 63 5.85 16.64 -11.71
N ALA A 64 5.28 17.70 -11.12
CA ALA A 64 5.03 17.80 -9.69
C ALA A 64 3.61 17.34 -9.28
N ARG A 65 2.79 16.89 -10.23
CA ARG A 65 1.40 16.48 -10.02
C ARG A 65 1.17 15.15 -10.73
N ASP A 66 0.98 14.10 -9.97
CA ASP A 66 0.73 12.74 -10.47
C ASP A 66 -0.65 12.19 -10.05
N ILE A 67 -1.42 12.95 -9.27
CA ILE A 67 -2.75 12.65 -8.71
C ILE A 67 -2.83 11.44 -7.77
N GLN A 68 -1.89 10.54 -7.81
CA GLN A 68 -1.87 9.32 -6.98
C GLN A 68 -1.21 9.57 -5.62
N ASN A 69 -0.14 10.37 -5.60
CA ASN A 69 0.51 10.82 -4.38
C ASN A 69 0.00 12.21 -3.98
N MET A 70 0.16 12.58 -2.70
CA MET A 70 -0.12 13.94 -2.26
C MET A 70 0.89 14.92 -2.86
N PHE A 71 0.41 16.07 -3.33
CA PHE A 71 1.23 17.07 -4.03
C PHE A 71 2.57 17.40 -3.35
N PRO A 72 2.67 17.63 -2.01
CA PRO A 72 3.96 17.94 -1.39
C PRO A 72 5.02 16.86 -1.63
N PHE A 73 4.62 15.58 -1.70
CA PHE A 73 5.53 14.47 -1.97
C PHE A 73 6.02 14.50 -3.42
N SER A 74 5.11 14.55 -4.36
CA SER A 74 5.42 14.59 -5.80
C SER A 74 6.22 15.84 -6.17
N PHE A 75 5.90 16.99 -5.56
CA PHE A 75 6.67 18.23 -5.75
C PHE A 75 8.11 18.08 -5.29
N ILE A 76 8.34 17.53 -4.09
CA ILE A 76 9.71 17.31 -3.59
C ILE A 76 10.48 16.38 -4.52
N LEU A 77 9.87 15.26 -4.95
CA LEU A 77 10.53 14.28 -5.80
C LEU A 77 10.85 14.86 -7.19
N SER A 78 9.91 15.58 -7.81
CA SER A 78 10.17 16.23 -9.09
C SER A 78 11.30 17.27 -9.00
N ARG A 79 11.41 18.02 -7.89
CA ARG A 79 12.54 18.95 -7.67
C ARG A 79 13.86 18.23 -7.44
N LEU A 80 13.85 17.12 -6.69
CA LEU A 80 15.03 16.27 -6.56
C LEU A 80 15.47 15.70 -7.90
N GLN A 81 14.53 15.29 -8.76
CA GLN A 81 14.82 14.78 -10.09
C GLN A 81 15.46 15.83 -11.00
N ILE A 82 15.00 17.08 -10.93
CA ILE A 82 15.59 18.20 -11.68
C ILE A 82 17.02 18.51 -11.18
N LEU A 83 17.22 18.55 -9.85
CA LEU A 83 18.50 18.91 -9.26
C LEU A 83 19.54 17.79 -9.33
N PHE A 84 19.10 16.55 -9.26
CA PHE A 84 19.93 15.35 -9.17
C PHE A 84 19.39 14.23 -10.07
N PRO A 85 19.52 14.33 -11.41
CA PRO A 85 18.90 13.41 -12.38
C PRO A 85 19.59 12.05 -12.50
N PHE A 86 20.59 11.77 -11.67
CA PHE A 86 21.43 10.56 -11.76
C PHE A 86 20.77 9.30 -11.16
N THR A 87 19.63 9.44 -10.50
CA THR A 87 18.89 8.31 -9.91
C THR A 87 17.39 8.55 -10.01
N ASP A 88 16.64 7.47 -9.89
CA ASP A 88 15.19 7.47 -9.71
C ASP A 88 14.84 7.74 -8.24
N TRP A 89 14.39 8.95 -7.95
CA TRP A 89 14.07 9.35 -6.59
C TRP A 89 12.79 8.69 -6.07
N TYR A 90 11.81 8.43 -6.95
CA TYR A 90 10.58 7.75 -6.53
C TYR A 90 10.88 6.30 -6.12
N ALA A 91 11.56 5.56 -6.97
CA ALA A 91 12.01 4.21 -6.70
C ALA A 91 12.86 4.13 -5.41
N LEU A 92 13.85 5.01 -5.29
CA LEU A 92 14.74 5.06 -4.14
C LEU A 92 13.99 5.33 -2.83
N ILE A 93 13.08 6.30 -2.82
CA ILE A 93 12.31 6.65 -1.61
C ILE A 93 11.36 5.53 -1.21
N LEU A 94 10.69 4.85 -2.14
CA LEU A 94 9.85 3.69 -1.80
C LEU A 94 10.68 2.55 -1.20
N CYS A 95 11.84 2.23 -1.79
CA CYS A 95 12.79 1.26 -1.22
C CYS A 95 13.25 1.68 0.19
N LEU A 96 13.65 2.95 0.37
CA LEU A 96 14.06 3.47 1.68
C LEU A 96 12.92 3.40 2.71
N CYS A 97 11.68 3.63 2.31
CA CYS A 97 10.52 3.48 3.20
C CYS A 97 10.34 2.03 3.65
N GLN A 98 10.39 1.06 2.74
CA GLN A 98 10.18 -0.35 3.07
C GLN A 98 11.33 -0.93 3.89
N PHE A 99 12.55 -0.79 3.42
CA PHE A 99 13.75 -1.30 4.12
C PHE A 99 14.07 -0.48 5.36
N GLY A 100 13.80 0.82 5.36
CA GLY A 100 13.90 1.68 6.54
C GLY A 100 12.92 1.29 7.65
N ALA A 101 11.70 0.90 7.31
CA ALA A 101 10.75 0.34 8.27
C ALA A 101 11.26 -0.95 8.93
N LEU A 102 11.81 -1.87 8.14
CA LEU A 102 12.45 -3.09 8.65
C LEU A 102 13.64 -2.75 9.56
N PHE A 103 14.51 -1.84 9.11
CA PHE A 103 15.63 -1.35 9.92
C PHE A 103 15.17 -0.80 11.27
N LEU A 104 14.15 0.05 11.30
CA LEU A 104 13.64 0.66 12.54
C LEU A 104 13.09 -0.39 13.51
N VAL A 105 12.37 -1.39 13.02
CA VAL A 105 11.87 -2.51 13.83
C VAL A 105 13.03 -3.31 14.41
N LEU A 106 14.01 -3.70 13.60
CA LEU A 106 15.21 -4.44 14.03
C LEU A 106 16.04 -3.64 15.03
N TYR A 107 16.33 -2.38 14.73
CA TYR A 107 17.05 -1.47 15.63
C TYR A 107 16.37 -1.39 17.00
N ARG A 108 15.05 -1.23 17.03
CA ARG A 108 14.28 -1.13 18.26
C ARG A 108 14.35 -2.40 19.11
N LEU A 109 14.24 -3.57 18.46
CA LEU A 109 14.33 -4.87 19.12
C LEU A 109 15.74 -5.13 19.68
N LEU A 110 16.77 -4.82 18.91
CA LEU A 110 18.17 -4.99 19.33
C LEU A 110 18.53 -4.06 20.48
N CYS A 111 18.14 -2.78 20.44
CA CYS A 111 18.35 -1.84 21.55
C CYS A 111 17.68 -2.30 22.85
N ARG A 112 16.59 -3.06 22.77
CA ARG A 112 15.93 -3.70 23.92
C ARG A 112 16.51 -5.06 24.29
N LYS A 113 17.60 -5.46 23.66
CA LYS A 113 18.25 -6.77 23.85
C LYS A 113 17.32 -7.96 23.54
N MET A 114 16.33 -7.76 22.68
CA MET A 114 15.34 -8.77 22.29
C MET A 114 15.79 -9.49 21.02
N ARG A 115 16.90 -10.25 21.11
CA ARG A 115 17.50 -10.95 19.95
C ARG A 115 16.54 -11.91 19.27
N THR A 116 15.76 -12.66 20.03
CA THR A 116 14.74 -13.57 19.48
C THR A 116 13.64 -12.81 18.75
N GLY A 117 13.25 -11.62 19.26
CA GLY A 117 12.33 -10.73 18.56
C GLY A 117 12.90 -10.23 17.24
N ALA A 118 14.19 -9.93 17.17
CA ALA A 118 14.85 -9.54 15.91
C ALA A 118 14.85 -10.70 14.89
N VAL A 119 15.15 -11.93 15.33
CA VAL A 119 15.03 -13.12 14.47
C VAL A 119 13.59 -13.32 13.99
N LEU A 120 12.60 -13.18 14.88
CA LEU A 120 11.20 -13.25 14.52
C LEU A 120 10.82 -12.19 13.47
N ALA A 121 11.30 -10.95 13.60
CA ALA A 121 11.06 -9.89 12.64
C ALA A 121 11.66 -10.19 11.24
N VAL A 122 12.85 -10.80 11.20
CA VAL A 122 13.48 -11.26 9.95
C VAL A 122 12.62 -12.33 9.27
N PHE A 123 12.14 -13.31 10.02
CA PHE A 123 11.28 -14.35 9.46
C PHE A 123 9.88 -13.84 9.07
N LEU A 124 9.33 -12.88 9.80
CA LEU A 124 8.09 -12.20 9.39
C LEU A 124 8.31 -11.42 8.09
N ALA A 125 9.42 -10.72 7.95
CA ALA A 125 9.76 -10.04 6.70
C ALA A 125 9.88 -11.03 5.53
N ALA A 126 10.58 -12.14 5.70
CA ALA A 126 10.71 -13.16 4.68
C ALA A 126 9.38 -13.89 4.37
N GLY A 127 8.56 -14.16 5.38
CA GLY A 127 7.31 -14.92 5.24
C GLY A 127 6.08 -14.11 4.84
N MET A 128 6.09 -12.78 5.06
CA MET A 128 4.96 -11.90 4.74
C MET A 128 5.31 -10.76 3.78
N MET A 129 6.59 -10.45 3.61
CA MET A 129 6.98 -9.24 2.89
C MET A 129 7.78 -9.51 1.62
N LEU A 130 8.39 -10.70 1.46
CA LEU A 130 9.37 -10.94 0.40
C LEU A 130 8.83 -10.56 -0.98
N GLN A 131 7.59 -10.95 -1.31
CA GLN A 131 6.94 -10.57 -2.56
C GLN A 131 6.87 -9.05 -2.73
N HIS A 132 6.47 -8.33 -1.69
CA HIS A 132 6.31 -6.87 -1.70
C HIS A 132 7.63 -6.11 -1.60
N LEU A 133 8.73 -6.77 -1.20
CA LEU A 133 10.08 -6.22 -1.22
C LEU A 133 10.77 -6.38 -2.59
N VAL A 134 10.30 -7.32 -3.41
CA VAL A 134 10.75 -7.54 -4.80
C VAL A 134 9.87 -6.74 -5.76
N PHE A 135 8.54 -6.88 -5.65
CA PHE A 135 7.54 -6.18 -6.46
C PHE A 135 6.97 -5.03 -5.62
N ILE A 136 7.57 -3.86 -5.78
CA ILE A 136 7.29 -2.70 -4.94
C ILE A 136 6.05 -1.97 -5.45
N GLN A 137 5.15 -1.66 -4.50
CA GLN A 137 3.91 -0.95 -4.77
C GLN A 137 3.67 0.11 -3.68
N TYR A 138 3.32 1.32 -4.10
CA TYR A 138 3.19 2.48 -3.20
C TYR A 138 2.18 2.28 -2.07
N SER A 139 1.02 1.66 -2.32
CA SER A 139 0.02 1.42 -1.26
C SER A 139 0.50 0.36 -0.26
N VAL A 140 1.21 -0.69 -0.70
CA VAL A 140 1.83 -1.67 0.21
C VAL A 140 2.94 -1.04 1.02
N THR A 141 3.73 -0.15 0.42
CA THR A 141 4.74 0.64 1.13
C THR A 141 4.11 1.41 2.30
N VAL A 142 2.95 2.03 2.08
CA VAL A 142 2.18 2.70 3.15
C VAL A 142 1.71 1.70 4.22
N GLY A 143 1.26 0.51 3.83
CA GLY A 143 0.91 -0.57 4.76
C GLY A 143 2.08 -0.97 5.68
N ILE A 144 3.29 -1.09 5.10
CA ILE A 144 4.53 -1.37 5.83
C ILE A 144 4.88 -0.25 6.80
N LEU A 145 4.80 1.01 6.35
CA LEU A 145 5.01 2.18 7.21
C LEU A 145 4.00 2.23 8.36
N GLY A 146 2.73 1.94 8.09
CA GLY A 146 1.67 1.85 9.10
C GLY A 146 1.94 0.75 10.14
N ALA A 147 2.34 -0.43 9.70
CA ALA A 147 2.72 -1.54 10.58
C ALA A 147 3.94 -1.19 11.46
N ALA A 148 4.97 -0.56 10.86
CA ALA A 148 6.14 -0.10 11.60
C ALA A 148 5.80 1.03 12.59
N ALA A 149 4.90 1.96 12.22
CA ALA A 149 4.41 3.01 13.12
C ALA A 149 3.64 2.40 14.31
N ALA A 150 2.75 1.44 14.08
CA ALA A 150 2.03 0.73 15.13
C ALA A 150 2.99 0.01 16.09
N PHE A 151 4.01 -0.69 15.54
CA PHE A 151 5.06 -1.30 16.34
C PHE A 151 5.83 -0.26 17.17
N TRP A 152 6.21 0.86 16.56
CA TRP A 152 6.92 1.94 17.25
C TRP A 152 6.11 2.48 18.42
N PHE A 153 4.85 2.83 18.20
CA PHE A 153 3.95 3.34 19.24
C PHE A 153 3.81 2.35 20.40
N LEU A 154 3.62 1.06 20.11
CA LEU A 154 3.47 0.03 21.14
C LEU A 154 4.76 -0.18 21.94
N THR A 155 5.91 0.09 21.34
CA THR A 155 7.23 -0.09 21.97
C THR A 155 7.92 1.20 22.39
N MET A 156 7.34 2.39 22.19
CA MET A 156 7.98 3.66 22.52
C MET A 156 8.27 3.81 24.00
N GLU A 157 9.27 4.63 24.31
CA GLU A 157 9.66 5.03 25.66
C GLU A 157 9.36 6.53 25.85
N SER A 158 9.08 6.92 27.08
CA SER A 158 8.76 8.29 27.43
C SER A 158 9.23 8.59 28.85
N SER A 159 9.63 9.83 29.10
CA SER A 159 9.92 10.37 30.43
C SER A 159 8.66 10.63 31.27
N GLY A 160 7.47 10.37 30.73
CA GLY A 160 6.20 10.53 31.44
C GLY A 160 5.64 11.96 31.45
N ASP A 161 6.38 12.96 30.95
CA ASP A 161 5.92 14.31 30.65
C ASP A 161 5.48 14.47 29.19
N LEU A 162 4.80 15.56 28.85
CA LEU A 162 4.30 15.81 27.49
C LEU A 162 5.42 15.85 26.45
N ARG A 163 6.52 16.55 26.76
CA ARG A 163 7.65 16.71 25.84
C ARG A 163 8.34 15.37 25.55
N GLY A 164 8.57 14.56 26.59
CA GLY A 164 9.16 13.24 26.44
C GLY A 164 8.23 12.26 25.73
N TYR A 165 6.92 12.38 25.96
CA TYR A 165 5.91 11.59 25.25
C TYR A 165 5.91 11.89 23.76
N LEU A 166 5.84 13.17 23.38
CA LEU A 166 5.86 13.56 21.96
C LEU A 166 7.18 13.19 21.27
N ARG A 167 8.33 13.34 21.95
CA ARG A 167 9.62 12.86 21.43
C ARG A 167 9.62 11.35 21.20
N GLY A 168 9.04 10.58 22.11
CA GLY A 168 8.91 9.14 21.96
C GLY A 168 7.99 8.72 20.81
N ALA A 169 6.91 9.49 20.58
CA ALA A 169 5.94 9.25 19.53
C ALA A 169 6.39 9.73 18.13
N LEU A 170 7.33 10.71 18.08
CA LEU A 170 7.73 11.38 16.83
C LEU A 170 8.10 10.45 15.69
N PRO A 171 8.90 9.38 15.85
CA PRO A 171 9.21 8.49 14.74
C PRO A 171 7.98 7.75 14.20
N GLY A 172 7.05 7.35 15.06
CA GLY A 172 5.79 6.75 14.62
C GLY A 172 4.91 7.76 13.86
N ILE A 173 4.84 9.00 14.34
CA ILE A 173 4.14 10.10 13.65
C ILE A 173 4.79 10.38 12.28
N ALA A 174 6.12 10.41 12.21
CA ALA A 174 6.86 10.62 10.96
C ALA A 174 6.59 9.49 9.94
N LEU A 175 6.55 8.22 10.38
CA LEU A 175 6.19 7.09 9.52
C LEU A 175 4.75 7.22 8.99
N MET A 176 3.80 7.64 9.84
CA MET A 176 2.42 7.87 9.40
C MET A 176 2.30 9.05 8.44
N LEU A 177 3.03 10.15 8.69
CA LEU A 177 3.05 11.30 7.80
C LEU A 177 3.66 10.95 6.44
N GLN A 178 4.77 10.21 6.43
CA GLN A 178 5.36 9.71 5.19
C GLN A 178 4.39 8.81 4.41
N GLY A 179 3.70 7.90 5.10
CA GLY A 179 2.66 7.08 4.48
C GLY A 179 1.49 7.91 3.93
N TYR A 180 1.06 8.94 4.64
CA TYR A 180 0.00 9.84 4.18
C TYR A 180 0.41 10.65 2.94
N LEU A 181 1.67 11.07 2.86
CA LEU A 181 2.23 11.75 1.69
C LEU A 181 2.26 10.84 0.46
N ILE A 182 2.56 9.55 0.62
CA ILE A 182 2.59 8.57 -0.48
C ILE A 182 1.15 8.20 -0.91
N ARG A 183 0.27 7.80 0.04
CA ARG A 183 -1.12 7.44 -0.26
C ARG A 183 -2.01 7.69 0.95
N SER A 184 -2.75 8.81 0.90
CA SER A 184 -3.56 9.27 2.02
C SER A 184 -4.64 8.28 2.43
N GLU A 185 -5.39 7.70 1.47
CA GLU A 185 -6.47 6.75 1.73
C GLU A 185 -5.96 5.48 2.42
N MET A 186 -4.82 4.97 1.95
CA MET A 186 -4.22 3.78 2.55
C MET A 186 -3.70 4.05 3.96
N MET A 187 -3.10 5.23 4.21
CA MET A 187 -2.66 5.58 5.57
C MET A 187 -3.84 5.78 6.52
N LEU A 188 -4.93 6.42 6.06
CA LEU A 188 -6.15 6.53 6.84
C LEU A 188 -6.75 5.15 7.16
N PHE A 189 -6.71 4.22 6.22
CA PHE A 189 -7.14 2.83 6.42
C PHE A 189 -6.28 2.09 7.47
N MET A 190 -4.98 2.39 7.59
CA MET A 190 -4.08 1.83 8.60
C MET A 190 -4.19 2.52 9.98
N THR A 191 -4.71 3.74 10.02
CA THR A 191 -4.77 4.59 11.24
C THR A 191 -5.47 3.92 12.43
N PRO A 192 -6.56 3.15 12.30
CA PRO A 192 -7.19 2.48 13.44
C PRO A 192 -6.26 1.52 14.19
N LEU A 193 -5.39 0.77 13.49
CA LEU A 193 -4.41 -0.13 14.10
C LEU A 193 -3.29 0.66 14.79
N CYS A 194 -2.84 1.77 14.21
CA CYS A 194 -1.89 2.68 14.85
C CYS A 194 -2.48 3.32 16.11
N ALA A 195 -3.75 3.72 16.07
CA ALA A 195 -4.45 4.28 17.22
C ALA A 195 -4.57 3.26 18.37
N LEU A 196 -4.85 1.99 18.07
CA LEU A 196 -4.82 0.92 19.09
C LEU A 196 -3.46 0.79 19.75
N ALA A 197 -2.37 0.86 18.98
CA ALA A 197 -1.01 0.77 19.51
C ALA A 197 -0.71 1.91 20.50
N ILE A 198 -1.09 3.16 20.15
CA ILE A 198 -0.98 4.32 21.03
C ILE A 198 -1.84 4.14 22.29
N LEU A 199 -3.09 3.70 22.11
CA LEU A 199 -4.03 3.46 23.21
C LEU A 199 -3.50 2.40 24.18
N PHE A 200 -2.88 1.33 23.68
CA PHE A 200 -2.31 0.28 24.53
C PHE A 200 -1.09 0.75 25.31
N ARG A 201 -0.27 1.61 24.72
CA ARG A 201 1.00 2.02 25.31
C ARG A 201 0.88 3.20 26.27
N THR A 202 0.06 4.19 25.99
CA THR A 202 -0.02 5.43 26.76
C THR A 202 -0.37 5.23 28.24
N PRO A 203 -1.35 4.40 28.62
CA PRO A 203 -1.64 4.12 30.03
C PRO A 203 -0.45 3.52 30.79
N ASP A 204 0.33 2.65 30.14
CA ASP A 204 1.50 2.02 30.76
C ASP A 204 2.61 3.06 31.01
N LEU A 205 2.83 3.97 30.06
CA LEU A 205 3.79 5.08 30.21
C LEU A 205 3.40 6.04 31.33
N VAL A 206 2.12 6.39 31.44
CA VAL A 206 1.64 7.28 32.52
C VAL A 206 1.81 6.64 33.88
N ARG A 207 1.55 5.33 34.01
CA ARG A 207 1.75 4.59 35.28
C ARG A 207 3.23 4.47 35.64
N SER A 208 4.12 4.21 34.68
CA SER A 208 5.56 4.10 34.94
C SER A 208 6.17 5.44 35.38
N GLY A 209 5.69 6.56 34.89
CA GLY A 209 6.15 7.90 35.28
C GLY A 209 5.74 8.33 36.68
N GLN A 210 4.82 7.62 37.33
CA GLN A 210 4.34 7.91 38.71
C GLN A 210 5.06 7.08 39.79
N SER A 211 6.06 6.25 39.43
CA SER A 211 6.64 5.23 40.31
C SER A 211 7.70 5.73 41.29
N SER A 212 7.83 7.02 41.57
CA SER A 212 8.86 7.57 42.46
C SER A 212 8.46 7.67 43.95
N GLY A 213 7.38 7.06 44.39
CA GLY A 213 7.02 7.02 45.82
C GLY A 213 5.56 6.66 46.07
N GLY A 214 5.31 5.46 46.61
CA GLY A 214 4.00 5.05 47.12
C GLY A 214 3.65 3.59 46.86
N ASP A 215 2.84 2.98 47.72
CA ASP A 215 2.35 1.60 47.63
C ASP A 215 1.52 1.32 46.38
N GLU A 216 1.60 0.07 45.88
CA GLU A 216 0.97 -0.38 44.62
C GLU A 216 -0.59 -0.27 44.63
N GLU A 217 -1.21 -0.26 45.80
CA GLU A 217 -2.66 -0.14 45.95
C GLU A 217 -3.17 1.31 45.81
N GLU A 218 -2.40 2.31 46.25
CA GLU A 218 -2.72 3.73 46.03
C GLU A 218 -2.58 4.17 44.57
N ARG A 219 -1.85 3.38 43.73
CA ARG A 219 -1.64 3.67 42.31
C ARG A 219 -2.87 3.43 41.43
N LYS A 220 -3.90 2.73 41.91
CA LYS A 220 -5.01 2.21 41.06
C LYS A 220 -6.04 3.25 40.65
N ALA A 221 -6.15 4.38 41.29
CA ALA A 221 -7.32 5.24 41.14
C ALA A 221 -7.10 6.75 41.30
N ARG A 222 -5.89 7.27 40.98
CA ARG A 222 -5.74 8.73 41.00
C ARG A 222 -6.45 9.33 39.77
N PRO A 223 -7.47 10.20 39.94
CA PRO A 223 -8.16 10.86 38.83
C PRO A 223 -7.20 11.58 37.87
N GLY A 224 -6.04 12.05 38.37
CA GLY A 224 -4.97 12.65 37.57
C GLY A 224 -4.35 11.74 36.51
N THR A 225 -4.32 10.39 36.71
CA THR A 225 -3.76 9.45 35.70
C THR A 225 -4.60 9.38 34.46
N VAL A 226 -5.92 9.29 34.59
CA VAL A 226 -6.87 9.23 33.47
C VAL A 226 -6.81 10.54 32.67
N ARG A 227 -6.87 11.67 33.38
CA ARG A 227 -6.78 13.00 32.74
C ARG A 227 -5.45 13.18 31.98
N LYS A 228 -4.34 12.76 32.57
CA LYS A 228 -3.02 12.84 31.92
C LYS A 228 -2.95 11.92 30.70
N THR A 229 -3.45 10.70 30.79
CA THR A 229 -3.53 9.77 29.64
C THR A 229 -4.34 10.38 28.51
N ALA A 230 -5.53 10.90 28.81
CA ALA A 230 -6.40 11.54 27.81
C ALA A 230 -5.72 12.76 27.17
N LEU A 231 -5.03 13.59 27.96
CA LEU A 231 -4.28 14.75 27.44
C LEU A 231 -3.17 14.32 26.46
N LEU A 232 -2.36 13.32 26.80
CA LEU A 232 -1.26 12.86 25.96
C LEU A 232 -1.79 12.24 24.65
N LEU A 233 -2.87 11.46 24.71
CA LEU A 233 -3.56 10.91 23.52
C LEU A 233 -4.10 12.04 22.63
N ALA A 234 -4.78 13.03 23.24
CA ALA A 234 -5.31 14.19 22.52
C ALA A 234 -4.19 15.00 21.83
N CYS A 235 -3.07 15.25 22.53
CA CYS A 235 -1.92 15.96 21.95
C CYS A 235 -1.32 15.19 20.76
N ALA A 236 -1.14 13.88 20.86
CA ALA A 236 -0.64 13.07 19.73
C ALA A 236 -1.62 13.10 18.56
N GLY A 237 -2.92 12.97 18.82
CA GLY A 237 -3.97 13.07 17.82
C GLY A 237 -4.02 14.44 17.14
N LEU A 238 -3.87 15.53 17.91
CA LEU A 238 -3.81 16.89 17.36
C LEU A 238 -2.59 17.12 16.46
N VAL A 239 -1.40 16.65 16.87
CA VAL A 239 -0.19 16.78 16.05
C VAL A 239 -0.36 16.02 14.74
N LEU A 240 -0.85 14.78 14.79
CA LEU A 240 -1.07 13.97 13.60
C LEU A 240 -2.16 14.56 12.70
N GLY A 241 -3.30 14.95 13.30
CA GLY A 241 -4.41 15.54 12.57
C GLY A 241 -4.03 16.87 11.91
N ALA A 242 -3.32 17.76 12.61
CA ALA A 242 -2.81 19.01 12.04
C ALA A 242 -1.84 18.75 10.87
N SER A 243 -0.95 17.76 11.01
CA SER A 243 -0.01 17.39 9.94
C SER A 243 -0.75 16.88 8.69
N PHE A 244 -1.73 15.99 8.85
CA PHE A 244 -2.53 15.46 7.75
C PHE A 244 -3.37 16.58 7.09
N THR A 245 -3.97 17.46 7.90
CA THR A 245 -4.75 18.59 7.39
C THR A 245 -3.87 19.56 6.59
N ALA A 246 -2.65 19.83 7.05
CA ALA A 246 -1.72 20.70 6.33
C ALA A 246 -1.34 20.12 4.97
N VAL A 247 -1.03 18.80 4.91
CA VAL A 247 -0.73 18.10 3.64
C VAL A 247 -1.96 18.12 2.72
N TYR A 248 -3.15 17.81 3.24
CA TYR A 248 -4.39 17.84 2.48
C TYR A 248 -4.72 19.22 1.92
N ALA A 249 -4.54 20.28 2.72
CA ALA A 249 -4.74 21.66 2.28
C ALA A 249 -3.76 22.05 1.16
N ALA A 250 -2.47 21.70 1.30
CA ALA A 250 -1.47 21.93 0.26
C ALA A 250 -1.82 21.18 -1.04
N ASP A 251 -2.29 19.95 -0.93
CA ASP A 251 -2.77 19.15 -2.07
C ASP A 251 -3.97 19.81 -2.77
N LYS A 252 -4.99 20.20 -2.03
CA LYS A 252 -6.17 20.87 -2.59
C LYS A 252 -5.84 22.18 -3.29
N ILE A 253 -4.91 22.96 -2.74
CA ILE A 253 -4.45 24.21 -3.38
C ILE A 253 -3.71 23.91 -4.69
N ALA A 254 -2.85 22.90 -4.70
CA ALA A 254 -2.05 22.53 -5.87
C ALA A 254 -2.91 22.00 -7.03
N TYR A 255 -3.98 21.27 -6.71
CA TYR A 255 -4.92 20.70 -7.69
C TYR A 255 -6.15 21.60 -7.92
N GLY A 256 -5.96 22.94 -7.91
CA GLY A 256 -6.96 23.93 -8.34
C GLY A 256 -6.92 24.20 -9.85
N GLY A 257 -7.85 25.04 -10.33
CA GLY A 257 -7.93 25.41 -11.75
C GLY A 257 -8.24 24.21 -12.65
N GLU A 258 -7.49 24.06 -13.74
CA GLU A 258 -7.66 22.96 -14.72
C GLU A 258 -7.54 21.56 -14.10
N TRP A 259 -6.74 21.43 -13.06
CA TRP A 259 -6.59 20.17 -12.33
C TRP A 259 -7.83 19.79 -11.52
N ALA A 260 -8.67 20.75 -11.14
CA ALA A 260 -9.91 20.45 -10.41
C ALA A 260 -10.91 19.70 -11.30
N SER A 261 -11.07 20.13 -12.54
CA SER A 261 -11.92 19.44 -13.53
C SER A 261 -11.40 18.06 -13.85
N PHE A 262 -10.10 17.94 -14.09
CA PHE A 262 -9.46 16.63 -14.27
C PHE A 262 -9.67 15.71 -13.06
N ARG A 263 -9.56 16.22 -11.84
CA ARG A 263 -9.78 15.43 -10.61
C ARG A 263 -11.21 14.91 -10.52
N SER A 264 -12.18 15.72 -10.91
CA SER A 264 -13.58 15.29 -10.97
C SER A 264 -13.83 14.20 -12.01
N PHE A 265 -13.22 14.32 -13.18
CA PHE A 265 -13.22 13.25 -14.20
C PHE A 265 -12.55 11.96 -13.67
N PHE A 266 -11.40 12.10 -13.04
CA PHE A 266 -10.68 10.96 -12.41
C PHE A 266 -11.51 10.27 -11.34
N ASP A 267 -12.22 11.03 -10.48
CA ASP A 267 -13.07 10.50 -9.42
C ASP A 267 -14.27 9.74 -10.02
N ALA A 268 -14.88 10.26 -11.09
CA ALA A 268 -15.96 9.58 -11.83
C ALA A 268 -15.47 8.26 -12.46
N ARG A 269 -14.31 8.29 -13.12
CA ARG A 269 -13.66 7.09 -13.67
C ARG A 269 -13.39 6.05 -12.56
N THR A 270 -12.83 6.50 -11.44
CA THR A 270 -12.55 5.61 -10.30
C THR A 270 -13.83 5.00 -9.75
N LYS A 271 -14.92 5.79 -9.66
CA LYS A 271 -16.23 5.27 -9.22
C LYS A 271 -16.75 4.21 -10.17
N LEU A 272 -16.60 4.40 -11.49
CA LEU A 272 -17.07 3.47 -12.51
C LEU A 272 -16.29 2.15 -12.50
N TYR A 273 -14.97 2.20 -12.47
CA TYR A 273 -14.14 1.01 -12.64
C TYR A 273 -13.71 0.32 -11.32
N ASP A 274 -13.68 1.07 -10.23
CA ASP A 274 -13.23 0.56 -8.93
C ASP A 274 -14.38 0.15 -8.00
N PHE A 275 -15.58 0.75 -8.15
CA PHE A 275 -16.73 0.56 -7.27
C PHE A 275 -18.01 0.11 -7.99
N ALA A 276 -18.01 0.13 -9.30
CA ALA A 276 -19.04 -0.42 -10.18
C ALA A 276 -18.36 -1.20 -11.32
N ASP A 277 -19.12 -1.65 -12.30
CA ASP A 277 -18.59 -2.22 -13.54
C ASP A 277 -19.49 -1.73 -14.69
N ILE A 278 -18.88 -1.15 -15.73
CA ILE A 278 -19.61 -0.73 -16.93
C ILE A 278 -20.37 -1.89 -17.59
N ARG A 279 -19.85 -3.11 -17.47
CA ARG A 279 -20.46 -4.34 -18.02
C ARG A 279 -21.74 -4.76 -17.29
N ASP A 280 -22.00 -4.23 -16.08
CA ASP A 280 -23.26 -4.45 -15.36
C ASP A 280 -24.41 -3.59 -15.93
N ILE A 281 -24.10 -2.65 -16.83
CA ILE A 281 -25.07 -1.77 -17.49
C ILE A 281 -24.89 -1.79 -19.02
N PRO A 282 -25.01 -2.95 -19.69
CA PRO A 282 -24.80 -3.05 -21.14
C PRO A 282 -25.77 -2.14 -21.90
N TYR A 283 -25.31 -1.61 -23.04
CA TYR A 283 -26.06 -0.59 -23.81
C TYR A 283 -27.48 -1.01 -24.12
N ASP A 284 -27.70 -2.23 -24.67
CA ASP A 284 -29.01 -2.69 -25.12
C ASP A 284 -30.07 -2.74 -24.01
N GLU A 285 -29.68 -3.13 -22.81
CA GLU A 285 -30.57 -3.23 -21.66
C GLU A 285 -30.84 -1.86 -21.00
N ASN A 286 -29.97 -0.87 -21.24
CA ASN A 286 -30.01 0.45 -20.60
C ASN A 286 -30.08 1.57 -21.63
N ARG A 287 -30.54 1.26 -22.85
CA ARG A 287 -30.55 2.16 -24.01
C ARG A 287 -31.21 3.52 -23.72
N ALA A 288 -32.37 3.53 -23.08
CA ALA A 288 -33.07 4.76 -22.73
C ALA A 288 -32.27 5.69 -21.82
N PHE A 289 -31.46 5.12 -20.90
CA PHE A 289 -30.54 5.90 -20.06
C PHE A 289 -29.43 6.52 -20.92
N TYR A 290 -28.73 5.71 -21.71
CA TYR A 290 -27.64 6.22 -22.55
C TYR A 290 -28.06 7.26 -23.55
N GLU A 291 -29.19 7.04 -24.24
CA GLU A 291 -29.78 8.03 -25.17
C GLU A 291 -30.16 9.33 -24.45
N SER A 292 -30.63 9.27 -23.19
CA SER A 292 -30.99 10.46 -22.41
C SER A 292 -29.81 11.38 -22.06
N ILE A 293 -28.62 10.83 -22.02
CA ILE A 293 -27.37 11.57 -21.77
C ILE A 293 -26.51 11.74 -23.05
N GLY A 294 -27.05 11.35 -24.20
CA GLY A 294 -26.36 11.46 -25.48
C GLY A 294 -25.12 10.60 -25.60
N VAL A 295 -25.18 9.37 -25.10
CA VAL A 295 -24.11 8.37 -25.18
C VAL A 295 -24.49 7.30 -26.19
N THR A 296 -23.59 7.04 -27.14
CA THR A 296 -23.78 6.05 -28.21
C THR A 296 -23.34 4.64 -27.76
N ARG A 297 -23.71 3.62 -28.55
CA ARG A 297 -23.22 2.25 -28.34
C ARG A 297 -21.68 2.19 -28.44
N GLY A 298 -21.10 2.88 -29.43
CA GLY A 298 -19.66 2.93 -29.64
C GLY A 298 -18.92 3.53 -28.42
N GLU A 299 -19.45 4.63 -27.85
CA GLU A 299 -18.89 5.22 -26.62
C GLU A 299 -18.93 4.23 -25.42
N VAL A 300 -20.02 3.45 -25.26
CA VAL A 300 -20.09 2.40 -24.22
C VAL A 300 -19.06 1.31 -24.49
N THR A 301 -18.86 0.90 -25.74
CA THR A 301 -17.83 -0.08 -26.10
C THR A 301 -16.43 0.43 -25.79
N LEU A 302 -16.15 1.72 -26.01
CA LEU A 302 -14.87 2.32 -25.57
C LEU A 302 -14.67 2.25 -24.06
N LEU A 303 -15.72 2.47 -23.27
CA LEU A 303 -15.67 2.34 -21.82
C LEU A 303 -15.44 0.87 -21.41
N GLU A 304 -16.12 -0.10 -22.03
CA GLU A 304 -15.95 -1.53 -21.76
C GLU A 304 -14.53 -2.02 -22.05
N ASN A 305 -13.88 -1.48 -23.08
CA ASN A 305 -12.50 -1.79 -23.47
C ASN A 305 -11.46 -0.90 -22.78
N TYR A 306 -11.89 0.02 -21.91
CA TYR A 306 -11.03 0.98 -21.24
C TYR A 306 -10.28 1.96 -22.17
N ASN A 307 -10.68 2.05 -23.45
CA ASN A 307 -10.13 2.94 -24.48
C ASN A 307 -10.91 4.25 -24.62
N PHE A 308 -11.56 4.67 -23.54
CA PHE A 308 -12.47 5.83 -23.50
C PHE A 308 -11.81 7.16 -23.88
N GLY A 309 -10.47 7.21 -23.86
CA GLY A 309 -9.72 8.37 -24.29
C GLY A 309 -9.77 8.64 -25.80
N LEU A 310 -10.27 7.72 -26.60
CA LEU A 310 -10.43 7.95 -28.03
C LEU A 310 -11.51 9.00 -28.31
N ASP A 311 -12.53 9.13 -27.46
CA ASP A 311 -13.63 10.06 -27.65
C ASP A 311 -13.64 11.22 -26.65
N GLU A 312 -13.39 12.45 -27.15
CA GLU A 312 -13.45 13.67 -26.35
C GLU A 312 -14.87 14.01 -25.84
N LYS A 313 -15.93 13.41 -26.44
CA LYS A 313 -17.31 13.61 -26.03
C LYS A 313 -17.68 12.88 -24.75
N LEU A 314 -16.86 11.87 -24.35
CA LEU A 314 -16.93 11.22 -23.04
C LEU A 314 -16.33 12.13 -21.97
N ASP A 315 -16.98 13.26 -21.75
CA ASP A 315 -16.55 14.28 -20.82
C ASP A 315 -16.86 13.94 -19.34
N GLU A 316 -16.49 14.85 -18.46
CA GLU A 316 -16.70 14.72 -17.01
C GLU A 316 -18.19 14.47 -16.67
N SER A 317 -19.12 15.17 -17.32
CA SER A 317 -20.55 15.12 -17.01
C SER A 317 -21.17 13.78 -17.40
N LYS A 318 -20.86 13.28 -18.59
CA LYS A 318 -21.29 11.95 -19.06
C LYS A 318 -20.72 10.86 -18.17
N LEU A 319 -19.40 10.92 -17.86
CA LEU A 319 -18.76 9.91 -17.04
C LEU A 319 -19.30 9.89 -15.60
N GLN A 320 -19.62 11.06 -15.02
CA GLN A 320 -20.29 11.14 -13.72
C GLN A 320 -21.70 10.52 -13.75
N ALA A 321 -22.49 10.79 -14.79
CA ALA A 321 -23.83 10.23 -14.95
C ALA A 321 -23.76 8.69 -15.09
N ILE A 322 -22.86 8.17 -15.93
CA ILE A 322 -22.65 6.73 -16.13
C ILE A 322 -22.19 6.06 -14.83
N ALA A 323 -21.17 6.63 -14.16
CA ALA A 323 -20.66 6.10 -12.91
C ALA A 323 -21.70 6.14 -11.78
N GLY A 324 -22.54 7.18 -11.75
CA GLY A 324 -23.69 7.26 -10.84
C GLY A 324 -24.70 6.16 -11.07
N TYR A 325 -25.13 6.00 -12.31
CA TYR A 325 -26.12 5.00 -12.70
C TYR A 325 -25.60 3.56 -12.51
N ALA A 326 -24.36 3.27 -12.91
CA ALA A 326 -23.73 1.96 -12.67
C ALA A 326 -23.64 1.63 -11.19
N TYR A 327 -23.23 2.61 -10.38
CA TYR A 327 -23.15 2.44 -8.93
C TYR A 327 -24.53 2.19 -8.31
N GLU A 328 -25.56 2.92 -8.72
CA GLU A 328 -26.95 2.70 -8.26
C GLU A 328 -27.46 1.33 -8.67
N LYS A 329 -27.24 0.89 -9.89
CA LYS A 329 -27.62 -0.44 -10.40
C LYS A 329 -26.92 -1.56 -9.62
N ALA A 330 -25.62 -1.44 -9.41
CA ALA A 330 -24.86 -2.40 -8.62
C ALA A 330 -25.37 -2.53 -7.16
N HIS A 331 -26.00 -1.47 -6.63
CA HIS A 331 -26.49 -1.42 -5.26
C HIS A 331 -28.03 -1.50 -5.14
N ALA A 332 -28.79 -1.28 -6.23
CA ALA A 332 -30.26 -1.24 -6.21
C ALA A 332 -30.96 -2.56 -5.84
N GLY A 333 -30.28 -3.70 -6.05
CA GLY A 333 -30.78 -5.03 -5.61
C GLY A 333 -30.30 -5.45 -4.22
N GLN A 334 -29.39 -4.72 -3.63
CA GLN A 334 -28.84 -5.01 -2.31
C GLN A 334 -29.65 -4.28 -1.23
N ASN A 335 -30.74 -4.93 -0.75
CA ASN A 335 -31.21 -4.60 0.59
C ASN A 335 -29.99 -4.58 1.51
N GLN A 336 -29.74 -3.48 2.28
CA GLN A 336 -28.56 -3.34 3.17
C GLN A 336 -28.27 -4.61 3.98
N LYS A 337 -29.32 -5.34 4.39
CA LYS A 337 -29.21 -6.63 5.08
C LYS A 337 -28.60 -7.73 4.20
N ALA A 338 -28.89 -7.73 2.89
CA ALA A 338 -28.32 -8.71 1.96
C ALA A 338 -26.85 -8.40 1.68
N GLY A 339 -26.48 -7.14 1.52
CA GLY A 339 -25.09 -6.69 1.37
C GLY A 339 -24.23 -7.05 2.59
N ILE A 340 -24.72 -6.77 3.81
CA ILE A 340 -24.02 -7.15 5.05
C ILE A 340 -23.90 -8.68 5.17
N ARG A 341 -24.94 -9.43 4.80
CA ARG A 341 -24.89 -10.91 4.82
C ARG A 341 -23.87 -11.45 3.83
N SER A 342 -23.80 -10.92 2.65
CA SER A 342 -22.79 -11.26 1.62
C SER A 342 -21.39 -10.93 2.11
N ALA A 343 -21.17 -9.73 2.65
CA ALA A 343 -19.88 -9.32 3.22
C ALA A 343 -19.43 -10.25 4.35
N LEU A 344 -20.34 -10.63 5.26
CA LEU A 344 -20.06 -11.59 6.34
C LEU A 344 -19.73 -12.98 5.79
N TRP A 345 -20.44 -13.43 4.76
CA TRP A 345 -20.15 -14.72 4.10
C TRP A 345 -18.77 -14.71 3.44
N ASN A 346 -18.48 -13.68 2.67
CA ASN A 346 -17.19 -13.52 2.00
C ASN A 346 -16.03 -13.36 3.00
N TYR A 347 -16.25 -12.60 4.08
CA TYR A 347 -15.31 -12.50 5.19
C TYR A 347 -15.02 -13.86 5.83
N ARG A 348 -16.07 -14.65 6.14
CA ARG A 348 -15.90 -16.01 6.66
C ARG A 348 -15.12 -16.89 5.70
N LYS A 349 -15.38 -16.78 4.40
CA LYS A 349 -14.67 -17.54 3.36
C LYS A 349 -13.20 -17.12 3.28
N SER A 350 -12.89 -15.82 3.39
CA SER A 350 -11.52 -15.29 3.36
C SER A 350 -10.68 -15.71 4.57
N LEU A 351 -11.29 -16.12 5.68
CA LEU A 351 -10.57 -16.69 6.82
C LEU A 351 -10.11 -18.13 6.60
N GLY A 352 -10.58 -18.80 5.55
CA GLY A 352 -10.23 -20.18 5.21
C GLY A 352 -8.86 -20.32 4.54
N PRO A 353 -8.41 -21.59 4.29
CA PRO A 353 -7.12 -21.87 3.65
C PRO A 353 -6.95 -21.31 2.23
N SER A 354 -8.06 -21.00 1.54
CA SER A 354 -8.06 -20.43 0.19
C SER A 354 -7.99 -18.89 0.17
N GLY A 355 -7.92 -18.26 1.35
CA GLY A 355 -7.80 -16.81 1.48
C GLY A 355 -6.36 -16.32 1.30
N ASP A 356 -6.00 -15.26 2.00
CA ASP A 356 -4.68 -14.62 1.92
C ASP A 356 -3.57 -15.46 2.59
N MET A 357 -3.30 -16.65 2.04
CA MET A 357 -2.20 -17.49 2.51
C MET A 357 -0.86 -16.95 1.95
N PRO A 358 0.24 -16.94 2.74
CA PRO A 358 0.40 -17.45 4.11
C PRO A 358 0.04 -16.43 5.21
N TYR A 359 -0.43 -15.25 4.89
CA TYR A 359 -0.65 -14.12 5.82
C TYR A 359 -1.67 -14.45 6.91
N SER A 360 -2.81 -14.98 6.52
CA SER A 360 -3.86 -15.40 7.46
C SER A 360 -3.37 -16.51 8.40
N MET A 361 -2.60 -17.48 7.89
CA MET A 361 -2.03 -18.56 8.71
C MET A 361 -1.07 -18.01 9.77
N ILE A 362 -0.19 -17.07 9.42
CA ILE A 362 0.74 -16.44 10.36
C ILE A 362 -0.03 -15.69 11.44
N ALA A 363 -1.04 -14.90 11.07
CA ALA A 363 -1.86 -14.15 12.02
C ALA A 363 -2.56 -15.09 13.02
N PHE A 364 -3.23 -16.15 12.55
CA PHE A 364 -3.88 -17.13 13.42
C PHE A 364 -2.89 -17.88 14.32
N THR A 365 -1.71 -18.22 13.80
CA THR A 365 -0.65 -18.81 14.61
C THR A 365 -0.25 -17.90 15.76
N LEU A 366 -0.08 -16.60 15.48
CA LEU A 366 0.24 -15.60 16.51
C LEU A 366 -0.88 -15.43 17.54
N TYR A 367 -2.16 -15.44 17.13
CA TYR A 367 -3.29 -15.47 18.09
C TYR A 367 -3.26 -16.70 18.98
N GLY A 368 -3.09 -17.88 18.40
CA GLY A 368 -2.96 -19.13 19.15
C GLY A 368 -1.85 -19.03 20.20
N LEU A 369 -0.71 -18.46 19.84
CA LEU A 369 0.41 -18.25 20.78
C LEU A 369 0.07 -17.25 21.88
N VAL A 370 -0.57 -16.13 21.56
CA VAL A 370 -1.01 -15.17 22.59
C VAL A 370 -1.93 -15.85 23.60
N VAL A 371 -2.91 -16.64 23.13
CA VAL A 371 -3.85 -17.36 24.00
C VAL A 371 -3.12 -18.41 24.83
N ILE A 372 -2.32 -19.28 24.21
CA ILE A 372 -1.57 -20.34 24.91
C ILE A 372 -0.65 -19.72 25.95
N THR A 373 0.09 -18.66 25.61
CA THR A 373 1.01 -17.99 26.53
C THR A 373 0.25 -17.41 27.73
N ALA A 374 -0.88 -16.75 27.49
CA ALA A 374 -1.72 -16.20 28.55
C ALA A 374 -2.24 -17.30 29.50
N LEU A 375 -2.73 -18.41 28.96
CA LEU A 375 -3.22 -19.55 29.73
C LEU A 375 -2.10 -20.20 30.56
N LEU A 376 -0.91 -20.36 29.98
CA LEU A 376 0.24 -20.91 30.67
C LEU A 376 0.73 -20.00 31.80
N CYS A 377 0.72 -18.67 31.60
CA CYS A 377 1.02 -17.71 32.65
C CYS A 377 0.02 -17.82 33.81
N ILE A 378 -1.30 -17.98 33.51
CA ILE A 378 -2.35 -18.14 34.52
C ILE A 378 -2.15 -19.46 35.30
N ALA A 379 -1.87 -20.55 34.61
CA ALA A 379 -1.64 -21.86 35.23
C ALA A 379 -0.37 -21.87 36.10
N GLY A 380 0.73 -21.33 35.60
CA GLY A 380 1.99 -21.25 36.34
C GLY A 380 1.93 -20.34 37.58
N ALA A 381 1.06 -19.34 37.56
CA ALA A 381 0.83 -18.47 38.72
C ALA A 381 0.09 -19.15 39.88
N SER A 382 -0.45 -20.36 39.68
CA SER A 382 -1.17 -21.08 40.74
C SER A 382 -0.30 -21.43 41.93
N ALA A 383 1.01 -21.59 41.75
CA ALA A 383 1.99 -21.87 42.78
C ALA A 383 2.60 -20.61 43.44
N ALA A 384 2.25 -19.40 42.95
CA ALA A 384 2.76 -18.14 43.46
C ALA A 384 1.91 -17.56 44.60
N ASP A 385 2.44 -16.58 45.34
CA ASP A 385 1.70 -15.85 46.37
C ASP A 385 0.45 -15.17 45.80
N ALA A 386 -0.54 -14.94 46.65
CA ALA A 386 -1.85 -14.39 46.22
C ALA A 386 -1.73 -13.04 45.48
N LYS A 387 -0.75 -12.20 45.84
CA LYS A 387 -0.47 -10.89 45.20
C LYS A 387 0.10 -11.08 43.80
N ASP A 388 1.10 -11.92 43.63
CA ASP A 388 1.72 -12.22 42.33
C ASP A 388 0.74 -12.96 41.40
N ARG A 389 -0.07 -13.87 41.93
CA ARG A 389 -1.12 -14.58 41.18
C ARG A 389 -2.15 -13.62 40.61
N ARG A 390 -2.65 -12.64 41.40
CA ARG A 390 -3.57 -11.61 40.93
C ARG A 390 -2.95 -10.73 39.84
N ARG A 391 -1.68 -10.36 40.01
CA ARG A 391 -0.93 -9.55 39.02
C ARG A 391 -0.81 -10.28 37.69
N VAL A 392 -0.33 -11.53 37.69
CA VAL A 392 -0.14 -12.33 36.47
C VAL A 392 -1.46 -12.56 35.74
N ARG A 393 -2.54 -12.94 36.48
CA ARG A 393 -3.88 -13.10 35.89
C ARG A 393 -4.38 -11.82 35.23
N ARG A 394 -4.16 -10.67 35.86
CA ARG A 394 -4.53 -9.38 35.29
C ARG A 394 -3.75 -9.05 34.03
N GLU A 395 -2.43 -9.24 34.04
CA GLU A 395 -1.57 -8.99 32.87
C GLU A 395 -1.95 -9.89 31.70
N ALA A 396 -2.22 -11.17 31.95
CA ALA A 396 -2.72 -12.11 30.94
C ALA A 396 -4.08 -11.69 30.37
N ALA A 397 -5.03 -11.32 31.24
CA ALA A 397 -6.36 -10.85 30.82
C ALA A 397 -6.26 -9.57 29.97
N VAL A 398 -5.45 -8.60 30.36
CA VAL A 398 -5.22 -7.36 29.58
C VAL A 398 -4.67 -7.70 28.20
N THR A 399 -3.78 -8.67 28.07
CA THR A 399 -3.25 -9.07 26.77
C THR A 399 -4.27 -9.74 25.89
N LEU A 400 -5.07 -10.64 26.45
CA LEU A 400 -6.17 -11.26 25.71
C LEU A 400 -7.16 -10.20 25.21
N VAL A 401 -7.49 -9.21 26.05
CA VAL A 401 -8.34 -8.09 25.65
C VAL A 401 -7.70 -7.28 24.52
N ARG A 402 -6.40 -6.95 24.63
CA ARG A 402 -5.67 -6.22 23.58
C ARG A 402 -5.64 -7.01 22.27
N ALA A 403 -5.36 -8.31 22.31
CA ALA A 403 -5.41 -9.17 21.13
C ALA A 403 -6.82 -9.24 20.52
N GLY A 404 -7.85 -9.36 21.37
CA GLY A 404 -9.25 -9.32 20.94
C GLY A 404 -9.61 -7.99 20.25
N LEU A 405 -9.12 -6.86 20.75
CA LEU A 405 -9.35 -5.55 20.11
C LEU A 405 -8.62 -5.43 18.75
N VAL A 406 -7.40 -5.97 18.63
CA VAL A 406 -6.71 -6.04 17.34
C VAL A 406 -7.51 -6.86 16.34
N PHE A 407 -8.00 -8.04 16.76
CA PHE A 407 -8.87 -8.89 15.95
C PHE A 407 -10.15 -8.18 15.51
N LEU A 408 -10.82 -7.47 16.41
CA LEU A 408 -12.07 -6.75 16.11
C LEU A 408 -11.85 -5.61 15.12
N VAL A 409 -10.81 -4.80 15.30
CA VAL A 409 -10.50 -3.68 14.39
C VAL A 409 -10.10 -4.20 13.01
N ARG A 410 -9.22 -5.18 12.94
CA ARG A 410 -8.86 -5.81 11.66
C ARG A 410 -10.08 -6.42 10.97
N SER A 411 -10.93 -7.14 11.71
CA SER A 411 -12.14 -7.75 11.15
C SER A 411 -13.12 -6.70 10.64
N ALA A 412 -13.29 -5.58 11.34
CA ALA A 412 -14.12 -4.46 10.87
C ALA A 412 -13.59 -3.87 9.56
N LEU A 413 -12.26 -3.68 9.44
CA LEU A 413 -11.64 -3.19 8.22
C LEU A 413 -11.77 -4.18 7.06
N LEU A 414 -11.59 -5.49 7.29
CA LEU A 414 -11.82 -6.51 6.26
C LEU A 414 -13.30 -6.60 5.86
N LEU A 415 -14.22 -6.50 6.79
CA LEU A 415 -15.66 -6.46 6.49
C LEU A 415 -16.02 -5.22 5.66
N TYR A 416 -15.42 -4.08 5.96
CA TYR A 416 -15.56 -2.88 5.12
C TYR A 416 -15.10 -3.13 3.68
N LEU A 417 -13.95 -3.79 3.47
CA LEU A 417 -13.47 -4.15 2.14
C LEU A 417 -14.41 -5.13 1.43
N GLN A 418 -14.91 -6.14 2.15
CA GLN A 418 -15.86 -7.12 1.60
C GLN A 418 -17.21 -6.49 1.26
N TYR A 419 -17.67 -5.54 2.06
CA TYR A 419 -18.92 -4.82 1.81
C TYR A 419 -18.85 -3.97 0.54
N ASN A 420 -17.67 -3.38 0.26
CA ASN A 420 -17.42 -2.60 -0.95
C ASN A 420 -16.89 -3.46 -2.12
N ASN A 421 -16.95 -4.78 -2.03
CA ASN A 421 -16.45 -5.72 -3.04
C ASN A 421 -14.99 -5.48 -3.47
N ARG A 422 -14.15 -4.96 -2.54
CA ARG A 422 -12.78 -4.55 -2.84
C ARG A 422 -11.70 -5.16 -1.93
N PRO A 423 -11.68 -6.48 -1.71
CA PRO A 423 -10.68 -7.17 -0.91
C PRO A 423 -9.39 -7.43 -1.73
N VAL A 424 -8.78 -6.37 -2.25
CA VAL A 424 -7.54 -6.49 -3.05
C VAL A 424 -6.33 -6.83 -2.16
N ALA A 425 -5.42 -7.67 -2.66
CA ALA A 425 -4.28 -8.20 -1.93
C ALA A 425 -3.40 -7.13 -1.26
N ARG A 426 -3.16 -6.00 -1.93
CA ARG A 426 -2.38 -4.87 -1.38
C ARG A 426 -2.95 -4.30 -0.08
N LEU A 427 -4.27 -4.36 0.10
CA LEU A 427 -4.94 -3.90 1.32
C LEU A 427 -4.98 -5.00 2.39
N THR A 428 -5.37 -6.22 2.02
CA THR A 428 -5.49 -7.35 2.96
C THR A 428 -4.13 -7.76 3.52
N HIS A 429 -3.09 -7.86 2.69
CA HIS A 429 -1.73 -8.18 3.12
C HIS A 429 -1.17 -7.14 4.10
N SER A 430 -1.43 -5.85 3.84
CA SER A 430 -1.03 -4.76 4.74
C SER A 430 -1.71 -4.84 6.11
N LEU A 431 -3.01 -5.18 6.15
CA LEU A 431 -3.74 -5.40 7.40
C LEU A 431 -3.17 -6.60 8.18
N TYR A 432 -2.97 -7.73 7.52
CA TYR A 432 -2.39 -8.91 8.16
C TYR A 432 -0.98 -8.66 8.68
N LEU A 433 -0.17 -7.86 7.95
CA LEU A 433 1.16 -7.48 8.42
C LEU A 433 1.08 -6.65 9.71
N ALA A 434 0.24 -5.60 9.75
CA ALA A 434 0.09 -4.77 10.94
C ALA A 434 -0.45 -5.58 12.13
N GLU A 435 -1.43 -6.46 11.89
CA GLU A 435 -1.94 -7.40 12.87
C GLU A 435 -0.85 -8.32 13.43
N ALA A 436 -0.06 -8.95 12.55
CA ALA A 436 1.05 -9.84 12.94
C ALA A 436 2.10 -9.09 13.75
N VAL A 437 2.46 -7.88 13.34
CA VAL A 437 3.42 -7.03 14.05
C VAL A 437 2.91 -6.63 15.43
N LEU A 438 1.63 -6.25 15.56
CA LEU A 438 1.01 -5.92 16.86
C LEU A 438 0.96 -7.14 17.78
N LEU A 439 0.55 -8.30 17.27
CA LEU A 439 0.50 -9.56 18.06
C LEU A 439 1.90 -9.99 18.51
N ALA A 440 2.89 -9.94 17.61
CA ALA A 440 4.28 -10.22 17.95
C ALA A 440 4.80 -9.24 19.02
N ALA A 441 4.50 -7.95 18.92
CA ALA A 441 4.87 -6.95 19.91
C ALA A 441 4.17 -7.18 21.26
N LEU A 442 2.90 -7.61 21.28
CA LEU A 442 2.19 -8.01 22.51
C LEU A 442 2.86 -9.23 23.15
N LEU A 443 3.20 -10.25 22.39
CA LEU A 443 3.94 -11.43 22.87
C LEU A 443 5.30 -11.03 23.48
N LEU A 444 6.03 -10.14 22.81
CA LEU A 444 7.33 -9.66 23.27
C LEU A 444 7.22 -8.73 24.48
N SER A 445 6.15 -7.94 24.60
CA SER A 445 5.94 -6.99 25.71
C SER A 445 5.49 -7.66 26.99
N GLN A 446 4.85 -8.82 26.92
CA GLN A 446 4.41 -9.62 28.07
C GLN A 446 5.54 -10.28 28.85
N ASN A 447 6.63 -9.62 29.02
CA ASN A 447 7.74 -10.03 29.87
C ASN A 447 8.78 -10.93 29.27
N GLY A 448 8.87 -11.07 28.00
CA GLY A 448 9.74 -12.11 27.54
C GLY A 448 9.42 -13.48 28.17
N ALA A 449 8.19 -13.67 28.70
CA ALA A 449 7.82 -14.93 29.35
C ALA A 449 7.95 -16.12 28.41
N PHE A 450 7.84 -15.85 27.11
CA PHE A 450 8.12 -16.85 26.08
C PHE A 450 9.63 -17.06 25.84
N PHE A 451 10.46 -16.02 26.06
CA PHE A 451 11.88 -16.01 25.68
C PHE A 451 12.84 -15.72 26.84
N THR A 452 12.36 -15.40 28.03
CA THR A 452 13.18 -15.16 29.22
C THR A 452 12.81 -16.09 30.38
N ASN A 453 13.78 -16.30 31.25
CA ASN A 453 13.79 -17.29 32.34
C ASN A 453 12.86 -16.95 33.53
N ARG A 454 11.73 -16.22 33.34
CA ARG A 454 10.78 -15.97 34.43
C ARG A 454 9.93 -17.20 34.72
N GLN A 455 9.77 -17.49 36.04
CA GLN A 455 9.08 -18.65 36.58
C GLN A 455 7.62 -18.72 36.13
N GLY A 456 7.18 -19.80 35.52
CA GLY A 456 5.76 -19.99 35.17
C GLY A 456 5.45 -21.10 34.20
N ALA A 457 6.15 -21.25 33.10
CA ALA A 457 5.93 -22.35 32.15
C ALA A 457 7.10 -23.29 32.04
N PRO A 458 6.89 -24.60 31.91
CA PRO A 458 7.96 -25.60 31.72
C PRO A 458 8.89 -25.22 30.54
N LYS A 459 10.20 -25.30 30.73
CA LYS A 459 11.17 -24.96 29.68
C LYS A 459 10.91 -25.71 28.37
N ALA A 460 10.54 -26.98 28.44
CA ALA A 460 10.22 -27.80 27.28
C ALA A 460 9.07 -27.20 26.44
N LEU A 461 8.00 -26.79 27.09
CA LEU A 461 6.83 -26.23 26.39
C LEU A 461 7.14 -24.90 25.68
N ARG A 462 7.98 -24.06 26.29
CA ARG A 462 8.45 -22.80 25.67
C ARG A 462 9.31 -23.06 24.43
N HIS A 463 10.18 -24.06 24.49
CA HIS A 463 11.00 -24.47 23.35
C HIS A 463 10.13 -25.04 22.22
N SER A 464 9.18 -25.92 22.54
CA SER A 464 8.29 -26.52 21.54
C SER A 464 7.46 -25.44 20.82
N ALA A 465 6.90 -24.48 21.56
CA ALA A 465 6.14 -23.40 20.95
C ALA A 465 7.03 -22.49 20.06
N ALA A 466 8.24 -22.15 20.52
CA ALA A 466 9.19 -21.39 19.69
C ALA A 466 9.57 -22.15 18.41
N VAL A 467 9.78 -23.45 18.49
CA VAL A 467 10.09 -24.30 17.32
C VAL A 467 8.90 -24.32 16.35
N ILE A 468 7.66 -24.48 16.84
CA ILE A 468 6.46 -24.48 16.00
C ILE A 468 6.33 -23.15 15.24
N VAL A 469 6.53 -22.03 15.92
CA VAL A 469 6.49 -20.69 15.27
C VAL A 469 7.56 -20.56 14.21
N MET A 470 8.80 -20.90 14.57
CA MET A 470 9.91 -20.78 13.63
C MET A 470 9.70 -21.69 12.41
N LEU A 471 9.16 -22.89 12.61
CA LEU A 471 8.80 -23.79 11.52
C LEU A 471 7.70 -23.20 10.63
N ALA A 472 6.62 -22.67 11.21
CA ALA A 472 5.53 -22.03 10.47
C ALA A 472 6.04 -20.84 9.65
N LEU A 473 6.87 -19.98 10.24
CA LEU A 473 7.47 -18.83 9.55
C LEU A 473 8.47 -19.25 8.48
N PHE A 474 9.24 -20.32 8.71
CA PHE A 474 10.13 -20.88 7.70
C PHE A 474 9.37 -21.44 6.51
N LEU A 475 8.28 -22.19 6.74
CA LEU A 475 7.41 -22.70 5.68
C LEU A 475 6.74 -21.54 4.91
N ALA A 476 6.31 -20.49 5.60
CA ALA A 476 5.78 -19.29 4.98
C ALA A 476 6.85 -18.58 4.11
N ALA A 477 8.09 -18.43 4.61
CA ALA A 477 9.19 -17.85 3.85
C ALA A 477 9.53 -18.68 2.60
N LEU A 478 9.50 -20.01 2.71
CA LEU A 478 9.71 -20.92 1.57
C LEU A 478 8.58 -20.80 0.55
N SER A 479 7.33 -20.68 1.00
CA SER A 479 6.18 -20.43 0.13
C SER A 479 6.33 -19.09 -0.60
N GLN A 480 6.68 -18.02 0.10
CA GLN A 480 6.92 -16.70 -0.50
C GLN A 480 8.06 -16.74 -1.51
N TYR A 481 9.16 -17.40 -1.19
CA TYR A 481 10.27 -17.58 -2.14
C TYR A 481 9.84 -18.25 -3.45
N ARG A 482 9.01 -19.32 -3.37
CA ARG A 482 8.48 -20.00 -4.55
C ARG A 482 7.52 -19.12 -5.35
N ASN A 483 6.64 -18.40 -4.66
CA ASN A 483 5.70 -17.48 -5.30
C ASN A 483 6.44 -16.34 -6.02
N VAL A 484 7.45 -15.75 -5.39
CA VAL A 484 8.29 -14.71 -5.99
C VAL A 484 9.04 -15.24 -7.20
N ALA A 485 9.61 -16.45 -7.12
CA ALA A 485 10.33 -17.03 -8.25
C ALA A 485 9.41 -17.32 -9.45
N ALA A 486 8.18 -17.79 -9.20
CA ALA A 486 7.20 -18.04 -10.25
C ALA A 486 6.70 -16.71 -10.89
N GLU A 487 6.39 -15.71 -10.06
CA GLU A 487 5.95 -14.40 -10.53
C GLU A 487 7.07 -13.67 -11.30
N TYR A 488 8.30 -13.75 -10.82
CA TYR A 488 9.47 -13.21 -11.51
C TYR A 488 9.62 -13.80 -12.91
N ALA A 489 9.56 -15.13 -13.04
CA ALA A 489 9.69 -15.79 -14.33
C ALA A 489 8.56 -15.39 -15.31
N LYS A 490 7.31 -15.26 -14.80
CA LYS A 490 6.18 -14.77 -15.59
C LYS A 490 6.41 -13.34 -16.08
N ARG A 491 6.85 -12.44 -15.19
CA ARG A 491 7.08 -11.02 -15.52
C ARG A 491 8.23 -10.83 -16.51
N GLU A 492 9.30 -11.60 -16.41
CA GLU A 492 10.40 -11.55 -17.39
C GLU A 492 9.91 -11.87 -18.81
N SER A 493 8.98 -12.83 -18.96
CA SER A 493 8.38 -13.14 -20.26
C SER A 493 7.51 -12.00 -20.79
N VAL A 494 6.60 -11.46 -19.94
CA VAL A 494 5.70 -10.36 -20.34
C VAL A 494 6.49 -9.08 -20.62
N ASN A 495 7.53 -8.81 -19.83
CA ASN A 495 8.39 -7.64 -20.02
C ASN A 495 9.23 -7.73 -21.29
N ALA A 496 9.58 -8.91 -21.77
CA ALA A 496 10.27 -9.07 -23.06
C ALA A 496 9.41 -8.53 -24.22
N ASP A 497 8.10 -8.85 -24.22
CA ASP A 497 7.16 -8.34 -25.22
C ASP A 497 6.95 -6.82 -25.09
N TRP A 498 6.80 -6.31 -23.87
CA TRP A 498 6.71 -4.87 -23.64
C TRP A 498 7.97 -4.13 -24.06
N ASN A 499 9.15 -4.66 -23.73
CA ASN A 499 10.42 -4.06 -24.13
C ASN A 499 10.59 -4.05 -25.66
N SER A 500 10.09 -5.06 -26.37
CA SER A 500 10.12 -5.08 -27.84
C SER A 500 9.28 -3.94 -28.43
N LEU A 501 8.10 -3.66 -27.86
CA LEU A 501 7.29 -2.50 -28.24
C LEU A 501 8.00 -1.18 -27.95
N MET A 502 8.57 -1.04 -26.75
CA MET A 502 9.28 0.22 -26.38
C MET A 502 10.53 0.45 -27.24
N ASN A 503 11.24 -0.61 -27.65
CA ASN A 503 12.33 -0.48 -28.62
C ASN A 503 11.83 -0.02 -29.98
N TYR A 504 10.74 -0.62 -30.47
CA TYR A 504 10.12 -0.25 -31.73
C TYR A 504 9.68 1.23 -31.73
N THR A 505 9.03 1.71 -30.66
CA THR A 505 8.65 3.13 -30.56
C THR A 505 9.89 4.04 -30.53
N ALA A 506 10.96 3.61 -29.87
CA ALA A 506 12.22 4.35 -29.81
C ALA A 506 12.93 4.44 -31.17
N GLU A 507 12.77 3.46 -32.05
CA GLU A 507 13.30 3.45 -33.41
C GLU A 507 12.45 4.29 -34.37
N HIS A 508 11.17 4.54 -34.07
CA HIS A 508 10.21 5.26 -34.91
C HIS A 508 9.77 6.59 -34.26
N GLN A 509 10.72 7.45 -33.94
CA GLN A 509 10.48 8.73 -33.21
C GLN A 509 9.56 9.72 -33.93
N ASP A 510 9.41 9.62 -35.24
CA ASP A 510 8.54 10.47 -36.05
C ASP A 510 7.06 10.01 -36.02
N SER A 511 6.79 8.89 -35.37
CA SER A 511 5.46 8.28 -35.29
C SER A 511 4.88 8.39 -33.88
N LEU A 512 3.54 8.49 -33.78
CA LEU A 512 2.81 8.42 -32.52
C LEU A 512 2.11 7.06 -32.40
N PHE A 513 2.31 6.37 -31.29
CA PHE A 513 1.71 5.08 -31.02
C PHE A 513 0.66 5.18 -29.91
N LEU A 514 -0.58 4.90 -30.23
CA LEU A 514 -1.72 4.84 -29.32
C LEU A 514 -1.94 3.38 -28.94
N ILE A 515 -1.72 3.03 -27.68
CA ILE A 515 -1.71 1.64 -27.22
C ILE A 515 -3.06 1.31 -26.59
N ASP A 516 -3.65 0.19 -27.04
CA ASP A 516 -4.83 -0.40 -26.40
C ASP A 516 -4.55 -0.75 -24.93
N VAL A 517 -5.43 -0.29 -24.04
CA VAL A 517 -5.16 -0.39 -22.59
C VAL A 517 -5.11 -1.85 -22.14
N TYR A 518 -6.05 -2.69 -22.53
CA TYR A 518 -6.06 -4.09 -22.10
C TYR A 518 -4.92 -4.94 -22.70
N SER A 519 -4.31 -4.48 -23.76
CA SER A 519 -3.09 -5.09 -24.30
C SER A 519 -1.84 -4.77 -23.44
N SER A 520 -1.89 -3.76 -22.60
CA SER A 520 -0.73 -3.20 -21.87
C SER A 520 -0.80 -3.34 -20.34
N VAL A 521 -1.77 -4.11 -19.78
CA VAL A 521 -1.97 -4.16 -18.32
C VAL A 521 -1.08 -5.17 -17.59
N ASP A 522 -0.48 -6.12 -18.29
CA ASP A 522 0.23 -7.25 -17.68
C ASP A 522 1.73 -7.00 -17.46
N PHE A 523 2.31 -5.97 -18.06
CA PHE A 523 3.74 -5.72 -17.94
C PHE A 523 4.10 -5.02 -16.61
N SER A 524 5.37 -5.20 -16.20
CA SER A 524 5.94 -4.60 -15.00
C SER A 524 7.44 -4.37 -15.21
N GLU A 525 7.89 -3.12 -15.10
CA GLU A 525 9.29 -2.76 -15.36
C GLU A 525 10.18 -2.84 -14.12
N LYS A 526 11.48 -2.97 -14.37
CA LYS A 526 12.51 -2.82 -13.33
C LYS A 526 12.58 -1.38 -12.86
N MET A 527 12.67 -1.18 -11.55
CA MET A 527 12.64 0.16 -10.93
C MET A 527 13.87 1.01 -11.31
N PHE A 528 15.03 0.40 -11.42
CA PHE A 528 16.30 1.09 -11.68
C PHE A 528 16.88 0.77 -13.07
N GLY A 529 16.01 0.42 -14.02
CA GLY A 529 16.39 0.18 -15.41
C GLY A 529 16.76 1.46 -16.16
N GLU A 530 17.26 1.31 -17.38
CA GLU A 530 17.51 2.43 -18.26
C GLU A 530 16.22 3.16 -18.60
N LYS A 531 16.19 4.46 -18.35
CA LYS A 531 15.03 5.29 -18.67
C LYS A 531 15.15 5.78 -20.11
N ARG A 532 14.19 5.40 -20.92
CA ARG A 532 14.08 5.85 -22.30
C ARG A 532 13.30 7.18 -22.34
N LYS A 533 13.64 8.06 -23.26
CA LYS A 533 12.79 9.20 -23.58
C LYS A 533 11.62 8.67 -24.43
N GLU A 534 10.43 8.66 -23.88
CA GLU A 534 9.26 8.00 -24.44
C GLU A 534 8.14 8.97 -24.72
N GLY A 535 8.44 10.00 -25.53
CA GLY A 535 7.46 11.03 -25.89
C GLY A 535 6.41 10.60 -26.92
N ASN A 536 6.62 9.52 -27.65
CA ASN A 536 5.89 9.20 -28.88
C ASN A 536 4.89 8.03 -28.74
N TRP A 537 4.50 7.66 -27.54
CA TRP A 537 3.41 6.72 -27.31
C TRP A 537 2.49 7.17 -26.16
N ASP A 538 1.23 6.74 -26.18
CA ASP A 538 0.30 6.96 -25.07
C ASP A 538 -0.73 5.82 -25.01
N LEU A 539 -1.42 5.68 -23.86
CA LEU A 539 -2.51 4.74 -23.69
C LEU A 539 -3.82 5.39 -24.11
N LEU A 540 -4.71 4.65 -24.80
CA LEU A 540 -6.04 5.12 -25.19
C LEU A 540 -7.00 5.36 -24.03
N GLY A 541 -6.54 5.22 -22.80
CA GLY A 541 -7.30 5.44 -21.58
C GLY A 541 -6.40 5.47 -20.37
N GLY A 542 -6.89 5.01 -19.24
CA GLY A 542 -6.12 5.01 -18.02
C GLY A 542 -6.34 6.24 -17.16
N TRP A 543 -5.61 6.32 -16.05
CA TRP A 543 -5.86 7.37 -15.07
C TRP A 543 -5.16 8.71 -15.38
N VAL A 544 -4.23 8.73 -16.31
CA VAL A 544 -3.55 9.97 -16.76
C VAL A 544 -4.33 10.67 -17.87
N TYR A 545 -5.17 9.94 -18.61
CA TYR A 545 -5.96 10.49 -19.71
C TYR A 545 -6.81 11.69 -19.26
N GLY A 546 -6.82 12.72 -20.07
CA GLY A 546 -7.54 13.98 -19.80
C GLY A 546 -6.84 14.92 -18.81
N SER A 547 -5.69 14.51 -18.22
CA SER A 547 -4.89 15.39 -17.39
C SER A 547 -4.28 16.54 -18.19
N PRO A 548 -3.96 17.68 -17.53
CA PRO A 548 -3.20 18.74 -18.19
C PRO A 548 -1.87 18.24 -18.78
N LEU A 549 -1.21 17.26 -18.15
CA LEU A 549 0.04 16.68 -18.64
C LEU A 549 -0.16 15.86 -19.92
N GLN A 550 -1.22 15.06 -20.00
CA GLN A 550 -1.53 14.29 -21.20
C GLN A 550 -1.90 15.21 -22.38
N ARG A 551 -2.69 16.26 -22.12
CA ARG A 551 -3.01 17.27 -23.16
C ARG A 551 -1.75 18.02 -23.64
N GLU A 552 -0.85 18.39 -22.74
CA GLU A 552 0.43 19.00 -23.08
C GLU A 552 1.28 18.08 -23.97
N LYS A 553 1.38 16.80 -23.59
CA LYS A 553 2.13 15.78 -24.35
C LYS A 553 1.57 15.63 -25.77
N LEU A 554 0.24 15.50 -25.89
CA LEU A 554 -0.43 15.35 -27.19
C LEU A 554 -0.29 16.61 -28.06
N ALA A 555 -0.36 17.80 -27.46
CA ALA A 555 -0.15 19.07 -28.15
C ALA A 555 1.30 19.20 -28.68
N LYS A 556 2.30 18.71 -27.93
CA LYS A 556 3.71 18.64 -28.40
C LYS A 556 3.87 17.72 -29.61
N ALA A 557 3.03 16.67 -29.73
CA ALA A 557 2.94 15.82 -30.90
C ALA A 557 2.13 16.42 -32.07
N GLY A 558 1.58 17.63 -31.91
CA GLY A 558 0.82 18.33 -32.93
C GLY A 558 -0.67 18.01 -32.99
N TYR A 559 -1.21 17.32 -31.97
CA TYR A 559 -2.62 16.89 -31.95
C TYR A 559 -3.38 17.45 -30.75
N THR A 560 -4.72 17.52 -30.89
CA THR A 560 -5.61 17.97 -29.82
C THR A 560 -6.41 16.83 -29.18
N SER A 561 -6.60 15.70 -29.89
CA SER A 561 -7.25 14.50 -29.39
C SER A 561 -6.68 13.24 -30.03
N PHE A 562 -6.87 12.09 -29.37
CA PHE A 562 -6.47 10.80 -29.91
C PHE A 562 -7.25 10.42 -31.18
N GLN A 563 -8.57 10.76 -31.24
CA GLN A 563 -9.39 10.52 -32.43
C GLN A 563 -8.83 11.29 -33.64
N LYS A 564 -8.54 12.59 -33.47
CA LYS A 564 -7.99 13.42 -34.56
C LYS A 564 -6.58 12.97 -34.95
N ALA A 565 -5.78 12.55 -33.98
CA ALA A 565 -4.46 11.99 -34.23
C ALA A 565 -4.55 10.70 -35.06
N LEU A 566 -5.39 9.76 -34.63
CA LEU A 566 -5.54 8.46 -35.29
C LEU A 566 -6.07 8.57 -36.73
N LEU A 567 -6.97 9.51 -37.00
CA LEU A 567 -7.57 9.78 -38.33
C LEU A 567 -6.77 10.77 -39.19
N SER A 568 -5.58 11.19 -38.72
CA SER A 568 -4.74 12.10 -39.49
C SER A 568 -3.92 11.34 -40.57
N ASP A 569 -3.52 12.11 -41.60
CA ASP A 569 -2.57 11.60 -42.63
C ASP A 569 -1.14 11.36 -42.05
N GLY A 570 -0.90 11.78 -40.82
CA GLY A 570 0.40 11.62 -40.15
C GLY A 570 0.68 10.16 -39.75
N PRO A 571 1.91 9.89 -39.30
CA PRO A 571 2.32 8.55 -38.88
C PRO A 571 1.81 8.26 -37.46
N VAL A 572 0.50 8.09 -37.31
CA VAL A 572 -0.16 7.71 -36.05
C VAL A 572 -0.72 6.30 -36.20
N TYR A 573 -0.46 5.47 -35.20
CA TYR A 573 -0.78 4.05 -35.24
C TYR A 573 -1.48 3.63 -33.96
N LEU A 574 -2.44 2.70 -34.08
CA LEU A 574 -2.97 1.94 -32.95
C LEU A 574 -2.10 0.69 -32.75
N VAL A 575 -1.77 0.39 -31.50
CA VAL A 575 -1.02 -0.83 -31.15
C VAL A 575 -1.88 -1.70 -30.24
N CYS A 576 -2.10 -2.94 -30.65
CA CYS A 576 -2.84 -3.93 -29.88
C CYS A 576 -2.06 -5.24 -29.78
N ARG A 577 -2.44 -6.06 -28.82
CA ARG A 577 -2.01 -7.45 -28.78
C ARG A 577 -2.51 -8.17 -30.06
N ARG A 578 -1.68 -9.06 -30.61
CA ARG A 578 -1.96 -9.74 -31.89
C ARG A 578 -3.30 -10.49 -31.93
N ASP A 579 -3.73 -11.04 -30.80
CA ASP A 579 -5.01 -11.76 -30.65
C ASP A 579 -6.16 -10.85 -30.16
N ALA A 580 -5.93 -9.54 -30.01
CA ALA A 580 -6.96 -8.60 -29.58
C ALA A 580 -7.97 -8.38 -30.73
N ASP A 581 -9.25 -8.37 -30.36
CA ASP A 581 -10.31 -7.93 -31.26
C ASP A 581 -10.23 -6.41 -31.45
N THR A 582 -10.08 -5.97 -32.68
CA THR A 582 -10.05 -4.56 -33.06
C THR A 582 -11.36 -4.08 -33.69
N SER A 583 -12.38 -4.93 -33.80
CA SER A 583 -13.68 -4.59 -34.39
C SER A 583 -14.41 -3.46 -33.64
N TRP A 584 -14.11 -3.30 -32.36
CA TRP A 584 -14.63 -2.21 -31.54
C TRP A 584 -14.29 -0.82 -32.12
N LEU A 585 -13.12 -0.67 -32.74
CA LEU A 585 -12.69 0.59 -33.32
C LEU A 585 -13.51 0.94 -34.58
N THR A 586 -13.72 -0.03 -35.47
CA THR A 586 -14.56 0.14 -36.66
C THR A 586 -16.00 0.44 -36.26
N SER A 587 -16.56 -0.34 -35.33
CA SER A 587 -17.93 -0.13 -34.83
C SER A 587 -18.11 1.23 -34.16
N TYR A 588 -17.14 1.71 -33.41
CA TYR A 588 -17.15 3.03 -32.81
C TYR A 588 -17.22 4.14 -33.89
N PHE A 589 -16.38 4.04 -34.94
CA PHE A 589 -16.39 5.05 -36.01
C PHE A 589 -17.64 4.98 -36.85
N GLU A 590 -18.22 3.79 -37.08
CA GLU A 590 -19.54 3.66 -37.76
C GLU A 590 -20.65 4.36 -36.98
N ASP A 591 -20.71 4.21 -35.66
CA ASP A 591 -21.66 4.92 -34.80
C ASP A 591 -21.46 6.45 -34.82
N GLU A 592 -20.25 6.93 -35.08
CA GLU A 592 -19.92 8.33 -35.30
C GLU A 592 -20.20 8.79 -36.74
N GLY A 593 -20.73 7.93 -37.59
CA GLY A 593 -21.05 8.23 -39.01
C GLY A 593 -19.78 8.31 -39.89
N MET A 594 -18.70 7.73 -39.49
CA MET A 594 -17.43 7.70 -40.21
C MET A 594 -17.12 6.28 -40.70
N GLN A 595 -16.69 6.16 -41.94
CA GLN A 595 -16.17 4.90 -42.48
C GLN A 595 -14.66 4.90 -42.32
N VAL A 596 -14.17 3.97 -41.52
CA VAL A 596 -12.73 3.83 -41.19
C VAL A 596 -12.29 2.40 -41.46
N MET A 597 -11.23 2.24 -42.25
CA MET A 597 -10.53 0.97 -42.42
C MET A 597 -9.37 0.88 -41.44
N VAL A 598 -9.27 -0.25 -40.75
CA VAL A 598 -8.17 -0.54 -39.82
C VAL A 598 -7.30 -1.62 -40.43
N ASN A 599 -6.14 -1.25 -40.92
CA ASN A 599 -5.22 -2.14 -41.64
C ASN A 599 -3.99 -2.43 -40.77
N ALA A 600 -3.55 -3.69 -40.71
CA ALA A 600 -2.28 -4.03 -40.12
C ALA A 600 -1.14 -3.44 -40.95
N ALA A 601 -0.38 -2.53 -40.36
CA ALA A 601 0.77 -1.87 -40.97
C ALA A 601 2.07 -2.61 -40.67
N ASP A 602 2.23 -3.13 -39.44
CA ASP A 602 3.42 -3.85 -39.04
C ASP A 602 3.14 -4.82 -37.88
N THR A 603 4.11 -5.66 -37.54
CA THR A 603 4.07 -6.59 -36.39
C THR A 603 5.37 -6.55 -35.62
N ILE A 604 5.28 -6.52 -34.27
CA ILE A 604 6.45 -6.48 -33.39
C ILE A 604 6.52 -7.81 -32.62
N GLY A 605 7.52 -8.62 -32.94
CA GLY A 605 7.66 -9.96 -32.39
C GLY A 605 6.42 -10.83 -32.67
N ASN A 606 6.06 -11.65 -31.70
CA ASN A 606 4.88 -12.51 -31.77
C ASN A 606 3.66 -11.95 -31.01
N TYR A 607 3.82 -10.82 -30.30
CA TYR A 607 2.84 -10.33 -29.37
C TYR A 607 2.05 -9.10 -29.88
N TRP A 608 2.67 -8.17 -30.61
CA TRP A 608 2.05 -6.90 -30.99
C TRP A 608 1.74 -6.82 -32.48
N THR A 609 0.66 -6.13 -32.80
CA THR A 609 0.32 -5.67 -34.16
C THR A 609 0.12 -4.15 -34.13
N VAL A 610 0.71 -3.49 -35.12
CA VAL A 610 0.61 -2.06 -35.37
C VAL A 610 -0.42 -1.85 -36.47
N TYR A 611 -1.45 -1.06 -36.20
CA TYR A 611 -2.53 -0.79 -37.15
C TYR A 611 -2.54 0.68 -37.58
N LYS A 612 -2.83 0.92 -38.85
CA LYS A 612 -3.16 2.23 -39.39
C LYS A 612 -4.67 2.32 -39.59
N ALA A 613 -5.27 3.42 -39.15
CA ALA A 613 -6.66 3.72 -39.39
C ALA A 613 -6.76 4.75 -40.51
N ASP A 614 -7.40 4.40 -41.60
CA ASP A 614 -7.57 5.23 -42.79
C ASP A 614 -9.05 5.58 -42.95
N ARG A 615 -9.33 6.86 -43.13
CA ARG A 615 -10.69 7.34 -43.37
C ARG A 615 -11.01 7.21 -44.87
N TRP A 616 -12.20 6.69 -45.15
CA TRP A 616 -12.75 6.63 -46.50
C TRP A 616 -13.52 7.90 -46.83
#